data_28bccc4d43b8153e575b531e4dab9310
#
_entry.id   28bccc4d43b8153e575b531e4dab9310
#
_cell.length_a   1.000
_cell.length_b   1.000
_cell.length_c   1.000
_cell.angle_alpha   90.00
_cell.angle_beta   90.00
_cell.angle_gamma   90.00
#
_symmetry.space_group_name_H-M   'P 1'
#
loop_
_entity.id
_entity.type
_entity.pdbx_description
1 polymer ?
#
loop_
_entity_poly.entity_id
_entity_poly.type
_entity_poly.pdbx_seq_one_letter_code
_entity_poly.pdbx_strand_id
1 'polypeptide(L)'
;AQNSDIPYDSIYKTKQELPAEVAEQLFTLPTGQIYGPYMNGKFYCISKAMGRKPNAKAKASHILISWEGVDRVQKKEKRTKEQAQAKAQSLLAQAQANPGSFMMLALTNSDDSSAQEGGDLGYFAPNQMVKPFNDFVFNNSVGKIGLVESEFGFHVINITDKQDAVLLATVGQRIEPSEKTTNEVYTKATKFEMDASSKDFAAIAKAANLTVNPAIKAKPMDEAFGSVGNQRQIVKWAYSDDTNVGDVKRFEIVNIGHVIAKLTKINEKGLMSVEEAKPMIEYIVKNEKKAEKIKAKMNGSSLDAIAKANGVTVQLATDLTVENAMIPNVGMEQKVVGTAMGL
;
A
#
# COMPACT_ATOMS: atom_id res chain seq x y z
N ALA A 1 3.46 15.28 32.87
CA ALA A 1 3.35 13.93 32.29
C ALA A 1 2.14 13.14 32.81
N GLN A 2 1.66 13.36 34.03
CA GLN A 2 0.54 12.59 34.62
C GLN A 2 -0.81 12.82 33.92
N ASN A 3 -0.99 13.94 33.20
CA ASN A 3 -2.26 14.33 32.56
C ASN A 3 -2.14 14.38 31.02
N SER A 4 -1.26 13.61 30.42
CA SER A 4 -1.11 13.54 28.97
C SER A 4 -1.37 12.12 28.47
N ASP A 5 -2.25 12.00 27.47
CA ASP A 5 -2.50 10.74 26.77
C ASP A 5 -1.41 10.43 25.71
N ILE A 6 -0.49 11.37 25.50
CA ILE A 6 0.66 11.20 24.61
C ILE A 6 1.92 11.06 25.47
N PRO A 7 2.74 10.00 25.27
CA PRO A 7 4.01 9.88 25.97
C PRO A 7 4.98 10.98 25.54
N TYR A 8 5.84 11.40 26.46
CA TYR A 8 6.93 12.33 26.13
C TYR A 8 7.92 11.65 25.17
N ASP A 9 8.21 12.36 24.09
CA ASP A 9 9.19 11.97 23.08
C ASP A 9 10.36 12.96 23.14
N SER A 10 11.57 12.46 23.37
CA SER A 10 12.80 13.24 23.42
C SER A 10 13.55 13.32 22.10
N ILE A 11 12.85 13.03 20.98
CA ILE A 11 13.42 13.02 19.64
C ILE A 11 13.33 14.42 19.01
N TYR A 12 14.42 14.89 18.43
CA TYR A 12 14.44 16.08 17.60
C TYR A 12 13.74 15.81 16.27
N LYS A 13 12.76 16.63 15.92
CA LYS A 13 11.94 16.50 14.70
C LYS A 13 12.26 17.62 13.72
N THR A 14 12.46 17.25 12.48
CA THR A 14 12.52 18.22 11.37
C THR A 14 11.14 18.81 11.11
N LYS A 15 11.07 19.91 10.38
CA LYS A 15 9.78 20.56 10.04
C LYS A 15 8.81 19.61 9.35
N GLN A 16 9.33 18.72 8.50
CA GLN A 16 8.49 17.73 7.75
C GLN A 16 7.91 16.62 8.63
N GLU A 17 8.51 16.40 9.81
CA GLU A 17 8.06 15.39 10.78
C GLU A 17 7.04 15.96 11.79
N LEU A 18 6.70 17.23 11.67
CA LEU A 18 5.68 17.90 12.49
C LEU A 18 4.30 17.82 11.82
N PRO A 19 3.19 17.95 12.60
CA PRO A 19 1.85 18.01 12.02
C PRO A 19 1.75 19.16 11.01
N ALA A 20 1.38 18.84 9.77
CA ALA A 20 1.46 19.75 8.62
C ALA A 20 0.77 21.10 8.85
N GLU A 21 -0.39 21.08 9.51
CA GLU A 21 -1.23 22.26 9.76
C GLU A 21 -0.57 23.30 10.68
N VAL A 22 0.33 22.86 11.55
CA VAL A 22 0.99 23.69 12.56
C VAL A 22 2.52 23.60 12.53
N ALA A 23 3.05 22.96 11.48
CA ALA A 23 4.49 22.68 11.36
C ALA A 23 5.33 23.97 11.39
N GLU A 24 4.88 25.03 10.70
CA GLU A 24 5.58 26.31 10.70
C GLU A 24 5.66 26.93 12.08
N GLN A 25 4.52 26.99 12.77
CA GLN A 25 4.40 27.59 14.10
C GLN A 25 5.24 26.83 15.14
N LEU A 26 5.19 25.49 15.10
CA LEU A 26 5.97 24.64 16.01
C LEU A 26 7.45 24.71 15.68
N PHE A 27 7.79 24.73 14.40
CA PHE A 27 9.18 24.77 13.98
C PHE A 27 9.86 26.11 14.27
N THR A 28 9.16 27.22 14.14
CA THR A 28 9.69 28.57 14.42
C THR A 28 9.53 29.00 15.87
N LEU A 29 8.83 28.23 16.70
CA LEU A 29 8.58 28.55 18.11
C LEU A 29 9.88 28.74 18.89
N PRO A 30 10.10 29.91 19.52
CA PRO A 30 11.30 30.15 20.32
C PRO A 30 11.42 29.18 21.50
N THR A 31 12.65 28.77 21.81
CA THR A 31 12.91 27.87 22.94
C THR A 31 12.36 28.43 24.25
N GLY A 32 11.64 27.58 24.98
CA GLY A 32 10.94 27.93 26.20
C GLY A 32 9.51 28.40 26.03
N GLN A 33 9.09 28.80 24.83
CA GLN A 33 7.71 29.22 24.54
C GLN A 33 6.78 28.05 24.30
N ILE A 34 5.48 28.30 24.48
CA ILE A 34 4.40 27.35 24.35
C ILE A 34 3.51 27.76 23.19
N TYR A 35 3.09 26.77 22.41
CA TYR A 35 2.10 26.92 21.32
C TYR A 35 0.97 25.94 21.50
N GLY A 36 -0.25 26.38 21.28
CA GLY A 36 -1.46 25.57 21.36
C GLY A 36 -2.63 26.34 21.99
N PRO A 37 -3.82 25.70 22.15
CA PRO A 37 -4.07 24.31 21.74
C PRO A 37 -4.21 24.16 20.22
N TYR A 38 -3.78 23.02 19.69
CA TYR A 38 -3.96 22.64 18.30
C TYR A 38 -4.38 21.17 18.18
N MET A 39 -5.01 20.82 17.08
CA MET A 39 -5.38 19.43 16.80
C MET A 39 -4.22 18.66 16.16
N ASN A 40 -3.99 17.44 16.62
CA ASN A 40 -3.09 16.48 15.99
C ASN A 40 -3.78 15.10 15.98
N GLY A 41 -4.41 14.77 14.86
CA GLY A 41 -5.25 13.58 14.75
C GLY A 41 -6.39 13.57 15.76
N LYS A 42 -6.35 12.63 16.70
CA LYS A 42 -7.40 12.47 17.75
C LYS A 42 -7.07 13.20 19.07
N PHE A 43 -6.09 14.10 19.07
CA PHE A 43 -5.64 14.79 20.28
C PHE A 43 -5.73 16.31 20.13
N TYR A 44 -6.11 16.98 21.21
CA TYR A 44 -5.77 18.38 21.43
C TYR A 44 -4.41 18.44 22.10
N CYS A 45 -3.50 19.18 21.48
CA CYS A 45 -2.11 19.25 21.88
C CYS A 45 -1.69 20.66 22.28
N ILE A 46 -0.79 20.72 23.23
CA ILE A 46 -0.02 21.93 23.59
C ILE A 46 1.44 21.53 23.59
N SER A 47 2.28 22.27 22.87
CA SER A 47 3.70 21.98 22.75
C SER A 47 4.56 23.13 23.30
N LYS A 48 5.62 22.78 24.01
CA LYS A 48 6.68 23.70 24.44
C LYS A 48 7.96 23.41 23.68
N ALA A 49 8.59 24.42 23.09
CA ALA A 49 9.89 24.27 22.48
C ALA A 49 10.97 24.09 23.56
N MET A 50 11.67 22.97 23.52
CA MET A 50 12.69 22.59 24.50
C MET A 50 14.12 22.85 23.97
N GLY A 51 14.31 22.81 22.66
CA GLY A 51 15.62 23.04 22.06
C GLY A 51 15.59 23.00 20.54
N ARG A 52 16.71 23.40 19.94
CA ARG A 52 16.93 23.34 18.49
C ARG A 52 18.25 22.66 18.21
N LYS A 53 18.31 21.91 17.15
CA LYS A 53 19.51 21.26 16.65
C LYS A 53 19.72 21.67 15.19
N PRO A 54 20.70 22.54 14.91
CA PRO A 54 21.03 22.89 13.54
C PRO A 54 21.65 21.68 12.82
N ASN A 55 21.39 21.58 11.53
CA ASN A 55 21.90 20.49 10.69
C ASN A 55 21.66 19.09 11.29
N ALA A 56 20.47 18.85 11.83
CA ALA A 56 20.12 17.58 12.48
C ALA A 56 20.09 16.42 11.51
N LYS A 57 19.77 16.69 10.24
CA LYS A 57 19.87 15.74 9.11
C LYS A 57 20.55 16.43 7.94
N ALA A 58 21.25 15.67 7.13
CA ALA A 58 21.81 16.11 5.86
C ALA A 58 21.37 15.19 4.73
N LYS A 59 21.28 15.74 3.53
CA LYS A 59 21.07 15.01 2.30
C LYS A 59 22.28 15.19 1.41
N ALA A 60 22.77 14.09 0.83
CA ALA A 60 23.89 14.13 -0.09
C ALA A 60 23.73 13.10 -1.19
N SER A 61 24.33 13.40 -2.33
CA SER A 61 24.58 12.43 -3.38
C SER A 61 26.05 12.08 -3.44
N HIS A 62 26.40 10.83 -3.83
CA HIS A 62 27.79 10.45 -3.96
C HIS A 62 28.09 9.61 -5.18
N ILE A 63 29.37 9.60 -5.57
CA ILE A 63 29.95 8.69 -6.56
C ILE A 63 31.03 7.90 -5.84
N LEU A 64 30.84 6.60 -5.70
CA LEU A 64 31.83 5.71 -5.12
C LEU A 64 32.72 5.12 -6.20
N ILE A 65 34.01 5.26 -6.05
CA ILE A 65 35.02 4.62 -6.90
C ILE A 65 35.87 3.72 -6.02
N SER A 66 35.65 2.43 -6.11
CA SER A 66 36.34 1.40 -5.36
C SER A 66 37.49 0.79 -6.15
N TRP A 67 38.35 -0.02 -5.51
CA TRP A 67 39.50 -0.72 -6.13
C TRP A 67 39.50 -2.21 -5.77
N GLU A 68 40.36 -2.99 -6.43
CA GLU A 68 40.51 -4.41 -6.13
C GLU A 68 41.04 -4.62 -4.71
N GLY A 69 40.46 -5.58 -3.98
CA GLY A 69 40.74 -5.85 -2.57
C GLY A 69 39.78 -5.17 -1.58
N VAL A 70 38.89 -4.29 -2.05
CA VAL A 70 37.80 -3.80 -1.20
C VAL A 70 36.62 -4.77 -1.25
N ASP A 71 36.23 -5.27 -0.09
CA ASP A 71 35.08 -6.17 0.05
C ASP A 71 33.74 -5.42 0.05
N ARG A 72 32.64 -6.14 -0.24
CA ARG A 72 31.25 -5.66 -0.17
C ARG A 72 30.88 -4.56 -1.16
N VAL A 73 31.70 -4.29 -2.17
CA VAL A 73 31.40 -3.34 -3.24
C VAL A 73 31.41 -4.05 -4.57
N GLN A 74 30.31 -3.94 -5.33
CA GLN A 74 30.24 -4.43 -6.71
C GLN A 74 30.89 -3.40 -7.65
N LYS A 75 32.12 -3.70 -8.05
CA LYS A 75 32.89 -2.80 -8.93
C LYS A 75 32.46 -2.95 -10.37
N LYS A 76 32.20 -1.83 -11.05
CA LYS A 76 31.93 -1.81 -12.50
C LYS A 76 33.16 -2.16 -13.32
N GLU A 77 34.34 -1.84 -12.82
CA GLU A 77 35.62 -2.04 -13.50
C GLU A 77 36.68 -2.51 -12.49
N LYS A 78 37.62 -3.34 -12.96
CA LYS A 78 38.81 -3.67 -12.18
C LYS A 78 39.82 -2.54 -12.27
N ARG A 79 40.31 -2.06 -11.11
CA ARG A 79 41.28 -0.98 -11.03
C ARG A 79 42.11 -1.06 -9.74
N THR A 80 43.34 -0.54 -9.81
CA THR A 80 44.16 -0.35 -8.60
C THR A 80 43.68 0.83 -7.77
N LYS A 81 44.18 1.00 -6.55
CA LYS A 81 43.84 2.12 -5.68
C LYS A 81 44.21 3.47 -6.33
N GLU A 82 45.39 3.54 -6.96
CA GLU A 82 45.88 4.74 -7.66
C GLU A 82 44.98 5.11 -8.84
N GLN A 83 44.54 4.11 -9.61
CA GLN A 83 43.61 4.30 -10.72
C GLN A 83 42.23 4.77 -10.23
N ALA A 84 41.77 4.22 -9.10
CA ALA A 84 40.50 4.65 -8.47
C ALA A 84 40.60 6.11 -8.00
N GLN A 85 41.72 6.49 -7.37
CA GLN A 85 41.99 7.85 -6.92
C GLN A 85 42.00 8.84 -8.10
N ALA A 86 42.75 8.53 -9.16
CA ALA A 86 42.81 9.38 -10.35
C ALA A 86 41.43 9.55 -11.02
N LYS A 87 40.64 8.45 -11.11
CA LYS A 87 39.27 8.50 -11.65
C LYS A 87 38.38 9.38 -10.76
N ALA A 88 38.41 9.20 -9.44
CA ALA A 88 37.64 10.00 -8.50
C ALA A 88 37.99 11.49 -8.54
N GLN A 89 39.28 11.83 -8.66
CA GLN A 89 39.73 13.22 -8.84
C GLN A 89 39.23 13.83 -10.15
N SER A 90 39.28 13.08 -11.25
CA SER A 90 38.70 13.51 -12.53
C SER A 90 37.20 13.77 -12.44
N LEU A 91 36.44 12.88 -11.77
CA LEU A 91 35.01 13.03 -11.57
C LEU A 91 34.69 14.22 -10.62
N LEU A 92 35.52 14.44 -9.60
CA LEU A 92 35.41 15.63 -8.76
C LEU A 92 35.54 16.92 -9.59
N ALA A 93 36.55 17.02 -10.44
CA ALA A 93 36.76 18.19 -11.29
C ALA A 93 35.58 18.41 -12.25
N GLN A 94 35.04 17.36 -12.85
CA GLN A 94 33.87 17.43 -13.73
C GLN A 94 32.61 17.89 -12.95
N ALA A 95 32.37 17.29 -11.76
CA ALA A 95 31.24 17.64 -10.93
C ALA A 95 31.32 19.08 -10.39
N GLN A 96 32.50 19.57 -10.07
CA GLN A 96 32.71 20.97 -9.65
C GLN A 96 32.54 21.95 -10.81
N ALA A 97 32.99 21.59 -12.01
CA ALA A 97 32.81 22.42 -13.20
C ALA A 97 31.34 22.50 -13.65
N ASN A 98 30.59 21.40 -13.50
CA ASN A 98 29.18 21.35 -13.82
C ASN A 98 28.40 20.52 -12.79
N PRO A 99 27.95 21.13 -11.67
CA PRO A 99 27.20 20.41 -10.63
C PRO A 99 25.92 19.71 -11.14
N GLY A 100 25.28 20.24 -12.17
CA GLY A 100 24.09 19.63 -12.78
C GLY A 100 24.33 18.28 -13.44
N SER A 101 25.60 17.96 -13.78
CA SER A 101 25.96 16.66 -14.34
C SER A 101 26.14 15.55 -13.31
N PHE A 102 26.10 15.86 -12.01
CA PHE A 102 26.43 14.92 -10.93
C PHE A 102 25.63 13.60 -11.01
N MET A 103 24.33 13.69 -11.26
CA MET A 103 23.46 12.52 -11.42
C MET A 103 23.95 11.58 -12.53
N MET A 104 24.28 12.14 -13.71
CA MET A 104 24.79 11.34 -14.83
C MET A 104 26.16 10.75 -14.56
N LEU A 105 27.04 11.52 -13.89
CA LEU A 105 28.34 11.03 -13.48
C LEU A 105 28.21 9.86 -12.48
N ALA A 106 27.28 9.95 -11.53
CA ALA A 106 27.00 8.88 -10.58
C ALA A 106 26.44 7.63 -11.29
N LEU A 107 25.40 7.80 -12.13
CA LEU A 107 24.78 6.71 -12.89
C LEU A 107 25.81 5.92 -13.70
N THR A 108 26.72 6.64 -14.36
CA THR A 108 27.71 6.03 -15.26
C THR A 108 28.88 5.41 -14.52
N ASN A 109 29.37 6.05 -13.47
CA ASN A 109 30.68 5.72 -12.89
C ASN A 109 30.65 5.13 -11.48
N SER A 110 29.59 5.34 -10.69
CA SER A 110 29.58 4.92 -9.30
C SER A 110 29.49 3.40 -9.16
N ASP A 111 30.30 2.85 -8.26
CA ASP A 111 30.28 1.45 -7.85
C ASP A 111 29.25 1.18 -6.73
N ASP A 112 28.55 2.21 -6.26
CA ASP A 112 27.51 2.11 -5.23
C ASP A 112 26.13 1.84 -5.84
N SER A 113 25.27 1.15 -5.08
CA SER A 113 23.91 0.83 -5.52
C SER A 113 23.04 2.07 -5.76
N SER A 114 23.28 3.16 -5.04
CA SER A 114 22.61 4.45 -5.24
C SER A 114 22.89 5.08 -6.61
N ALA A 115 23.85 4.54 -7.38
CA ALA A 115 24.10 4.98 -8.74
C ALA A 115 22.84 5.05 -9.60
N GLN A 116 21.91 4.10 -9.45
CA GLN A 116 20.64 4.05 -10.19
C GLN A 116 19.72 5.24 -9.90
N GLU A 117 19.90 5.86 -8.73
CA GLU A 117 19.19 7.06 -8.27
C GLU A 117 20.05 8.32 -8.39
N GLY A 118 21.09 8.28 -9.25
CA GLY A 118 22.03 9.41 -9.43
C GLY A 118 22.92 9.65 -8.22
N GLY A 119 23.15 8.64 -7.40
CA GLY A 119 23.95 8.69 -6.19
C GLY A 119 23.23 9.28 -4.98
N ASP A 120 21.93 9.55 -5.05
CA ASP A 120 21.15 10.12 -3.94
C ASP A 120 21.03 9.12 -2.78
N LEU A 121 21.46 9.54 -1.59
CA LEU A 121 21.42 8.74 -0.36
C LEU A 121 20.22 9.09 0.54
N GLY A 122 19.38 10.05 0.12
CA GLY A 122 18.33 10.58 0.96
C GLY A 122 18.86 11.35 2.18
N TYR A 123 18.00 11.57 3.17
CA TYR A 123 18.39 12.23 4.43
C TYR A 123 18.92 11.21 5.44
N PHE A 124 20.01 11.56 6.08
CA PHE A 124 20.62 10.79 7.15
C PHE A 124 21.04 11.68 8.32
N ALA A 125 21.06 11.10 9.51
CA ALA A 125 21.51 11.78 10.74
C ALA A 125 23.04 11.66 10.92
N PRO A 126 23.66 12.49 11.78
CA PRO A 126 25.07 12.35 12.13
C PRO A 126 25.42 10.94 12.60
N ASN A 127 26.56 10.44 12.16
CA ASN A 127 27.12 9.12 12.46
C ASN A 127 26.36 7.92 11.86
N GLN A 128 25.49 8.13 10.89
CA GLN A 128 24.88 7.03 10.11
C GLN A 128 25.76 6.58 8.93
N MET A 129 26.67 7.42 8.50
CA MET A 129 27.63 7.12 7.43
C MET A 129 29.03 6.89 8.02
N VAL A 130 29.92 6.28 7.24
CA VAL A 130 31.34 6.11 7.64
C VAL A 130 31.96 7.45 7.98
N LYS A 131 32.86 7.44 8.97
CA LYS A 131 33.36 8.66 9.59
C LYS A 131 33.90 9.73 8.61
N PRO A 132 34.74 9.40 7.59
CA PRO A 132 35.23 10.43 6.67
C PRO A 132 34.10 11.08 5.86
N PHE A 133 33.09 10.29 5.45
CA PHE A 133 31.91 10.78 4.74
C PHE A 133 31.05 11.67 5.64
N ASN A 134 30.76 11.18 6.84
CA ASN A 134 29.99 11.92 7.84
C ASN A 134 30.62 13.27 8.15
N ASP A 135 31.90 13.28 8.46
CA ASP A 135 32.65 14.49 8.82
C ASP A 135 32.64 15.50 7.66
N PHE A 136 32.83 15.02 6.42
CA PHE A 136 32.76 15.91 5.27
C PHE A 136 31.36 16.56 5.15
N VAL A 137 30.29 15.76 5.23
CA VAL A 137 28.93 16.27 5.02
C VAL A 137 28.52 17.24 6.14
N PHE A 138 28.75 16.90 7.39
CA PHE A 138 28.27 17.72 8.51
C PHE A 138 29.14 18.97 8.78
N ASN A 139 30.41 18.96 8.39
CA ASN A 139 31.32 20.11 8.57
C ASN A 139 31.38 21.10 7.40
N ASN A 140 30.73 20.77 6.26
CA ASN A 140 30.71 21.66 5.10
C ASN A 140 29.27 22.13 4.78
N SER A 141 29.15 23.21 3.99
CA SER A 141 27.87 23.80 3.60
C SER A 141 27.20 23.02 2.47
N VAL A 142 25.88 23.20 2.32
CA VAL A 142 25.11 22.75 1.16
C VAL A 142 25.73 23.33 -0.12
N GLY A 143 25.76 22.53 -1.20
CA GLY A 143 26.40 22.86 -2.48
C GLY A 143 27.89 22.54 -2.54
N LYS A 144 28.52 22.16 -1.43
CA LYS A 144 29.94 21.73 -1.43
C LYS A 144 30.07 20.38 -2.10
N ILE A 145 30.95 20.29 -3.10
CA ILE A 145 31.37 19.05 -3.73
C ILE A 145 32.83 18.78 -3.33
N GLY A 146 33.11 17.57 -2.85
CA GLY A 146 34.46 17.19 -2.43
C GLY A 146 34.71 15.69 -2.49
N LEU A 147 35.95 15.32 -2.20
CA LEU A 147 36.45 13.95 -2.26
C LEU A 147 36.92 13.50 -0.87
N VAL A 148 36.49 12.34 -0.46
CA VAL A 148 36.98 11.66 0.75
C VAL A 148 37.31 10.20 0.47
N GLU A 149 38.24 9.65 1.22
CA GLU A 149 38.57 8.21 1.20
C GLU A 149 37.94 7.51 2.41
N SER A 150 37.42 6.33 2.19
CA SER A 150 36.91 5.42 3.23
C SER A 150 37.36 3.98 2.97
N GLU A 151 36.95 3.07 3.83
CA GLU A 151 37.16 1.63 3.67
C GLU A 151 36.47 1.04 2.42
N PHE A 152 35.47 1.73 1.85
CA PHE A 152 34.73 1.30 0.65
C PHE A 152 35.30 1.86 -0.65
N GLY A 153 36.10 2.92 -0.58
CA GLY A 153 36.63 3.56 -1.78
C GLY A 153 36.78 5.07 -1.63
N PHE A 154 36.93 5.72 -2.78
CA PHE A 154 36.92 7.16 -2.91
C PHE A 154 35.49 7.65 -3.19
N HIS A 155 34.98 8.56 -2.36
CA HIS A 155 33.66 9.15 -2.51
C HIS A 155 33.78 10.59 -3.00
N VAL A 156 33.24 10.86 -4.19
CA VAL A 156 32.94 12.22 -4.61
C VAL A 156 31.56 12.52 -4.04
N ILE A 157 31.46 13.49 -3.16
CA ILE A 157 30.25 13.83 -2.40
C ILE A 157 29.74 15.18 -2.81
N ASN A 158 28.42 15.29 -3.06
CA ASN A 158 27.71 16.54 -3.24
C ASN A 158 26.69 16.71 -2.12
N ILE A 159 26.83 17.73 -1.30
CA ILE A 159 25.89 18.04 -0.21
C ILE A 159 24.71 18.80 -0.81
N THR A 160 23.54 18.18 -0.84
CA THR A 160 22.37 18.73 -1.55
C THR A 160 21.40 19.47 -0.63
N ASP A 161 21.30 19.08 0.64
CA ASP A 161 20.44 19.76 1.62
C ASP A 161 20.87 19.49 3.06
N LYS A 162 20.41 20.34 3.98
CA LYS A 162 20.52 20.16 5.43
C LYS A 162 19.26 20.64 6.12
N GLN A 163 18.82 19.89 7.12
CA GLN A 163 17.61 20.19 7.87
C GLN A 163 17.93 20.39 9.35
N ASP A 164 17.44 21.50 9.87
CA ASP A 164 17.38 21.72 11.31
C ASP A 164 16.26 20.90 11.93
N ALA A 165 16.33 20.66 13.22
CA ALA A 165 15.28 20.00 13.97
C ALA A 165 15.00 20.72 15.29
N VAL A 166 13.77 20.54 15.78
CA VAL A 166 13.30 21.08 17.06
C VAL A 166 12.96 19.94 18.02
N LEU A 167 13.25 20.15 19.28
CA LEU A 167 12.79 19.29 20.36
C LEU A 167 11.57 19.94 21.00
N LEU A 168 10.45 19.20 21.00
CA LEU A 168 9.18 19.64 21.55
C LEU A 168 8.77 18.74 22.72
N ALA A 169 8.38 19.33 23.82
CA ALA A 169 7.62 18.64 24.84
C ALA A 169 6.13 18.88 24.56
N THR A 170 5.42 17.85 24.16
CA THR A 170 4.01 17.92 23.81
C THR A 170 3.16 17.23 24.86
N VAL A 171 2.13 17.91 25.33
CA VAL A 171 1.05 17.35 26.13
C VAL A 171 -0.16 17.26 25.23
N GLY A 172 -0.76 16.09 25.17
CA GLY A 172 -1.96 15.85 24.36
C GLY A 172 -3.06 15.20 25.18
N GLN A 173 -4.28 15.66 24.98
CA GLN A 173 -5.48 15.07 25.53
C GLN A 173 -6.34 14.51 24.40
N ARG A 174 -6.78 13.27 24.54
CA ARG A 174 -7.63 12.61 23.55
C ARG A 174 -8.97 13.33 23.41
N ILE A 175 -9.40 13.52 22.18
CA ILE A 175 -10.73 14.07 21.90
C ILE A 175 -11.74 12.93 22.03
N GLU A 176 -12.54 12.97 23.07
CA GLU A 176 -13.61 12.01 23.31
C GLU A 176 -14.97 12.71 23.20
N PRO A 177 -16.02 12.00 22.74
CA PRO A 177 -17.36 12.54 22.72
C PRO A 177 -17.81 12.87 24.14
N SER A 178 -18.53 13.99 24.34
CA SER A 178 -19.13 14.29 25.61
C SER A 178 -20.24 13.27 25.96
N GLU A 179 -20.52 13.10 27.25
CA GLU A 179 -21.65 12.26 27.70
C GLU A 179 -22.96 12.61 27.01
N LYS A 180 -23.21 13.91 26.79
CA LYS A 180 -24.39 14.37 26.05
C LYS A 180 -24.41 13.81 24.63
N THR A 181 -23.29 13.89 23.90
CA THR A 181 -23.17 13.37 22.54
C THR A 181 -23.34 11.84 22.51
N THR A 182 -22.71 11.15 23.45
CA THR A 182 -22.84 9.68 23.58
C THR A 182 -24.28 9.25 23.83
N ASN A 183 -24.97 9.93 24.76
CA ASN A 183 -26.37 9.67 25.08
C ASN A 183 -27.30 9.97 23.90
N GLU A 184 -27.07 11.07 23.16
CA GLU A 184 -27.84 11.37 21.95
C GLU A 184 -27.68 10.30 20.87
N VAL A 185 -26.46 9.84 20.63
CA VAL A 185 -26.17 8.77 19.66
C VAL A 185 -26.81 7.46 20.10
N TYR A 186 -26.67 7.10 21.39
CA TYR A 186 -27.31 5.92 21.96
C TYR A 186 -28.84 5.94 21.77
N THR A 187 -29.46 7.06 22.11
CA THR A 187 -30.91 7.22 21.97
C THR A 187 -31.38 7.10 20.52
N LYS A 188 -30.64 7.72 19.57
CA LYS A 188 -30.92 7.59 18.13
C LYS A 188 -30.77 6.17 17.64
N ALA A 189 -29.71 5.48 18.07
CA ALA A 189 -29.46 4.10 17.68
C ALA A 189 -30.51 3.13 18.23
N THR A 190 -30.92 3.32 19.50
CA THR A 190 -31.98 2.52 20.13
C THR A 190 -33.32 2.75 19.43
N LYS A 191 -33.69 4.01 19.16
CA LYS A 191 -34.89 4.33 18.39
C LYS A 191 -34.88 3.69 17.00
N PHE A 192 -33.75 3.76 16.31
CA PHE A 192 -33.62 3.13 14.99
C PHE A 192 -33.80 1.62 15.07
N GLU A 193 -33.20 0.94 16.05
CA GLU A 193 -33.35 -0.51 16.26
C GLU A 193 -34.82 -0.88 16.48
N MET A 194 -35.52 -0.14 17.34
CA MET A 194 -36.97 -0.36 17.57
C MET A 194 -37.82 -0.17 16.32
N ASP A 195 -37.59 0.92 15.59
CA ASP A 195 -38.29 1.23 14.36
C ASP A 195 -38.00 0.16 13.26
N ALA A 196 -36.74 -0.31 13.16
CA ALA A 196 -36.29 -1.28 12.20
C ALA A 196 -36.87 -2.68 12.40
N SER A 197 -37.29 -3.02 13.63
CA SER A 197 -37.93 -4.29 13.96
C SER A 197 -39.35 -4.38 13.39
N SER A 198 -40.03 -3.25 13.12
CA SER A 198 -41.42 -3.21 12.67
C SER A 198 -41.63 -2.52 11.33
N LYS A 199 -40.64 -1.75 10.83
CA LYS A 199 -40.75 -0.96 9.60
C LYS A 199 -39.72 -1.38 8.57
N ASP A 200 -39.85 -0.82 7.36
CA ASP A 200 -38.84 -1.05 6.32
C ASP A 200 -37.49 -0.44 6.70
N PHE A 201 -36.47 -1.30 6.79
CA PHE A 201 -35.12 -0.96 7.22
C PHE A 201 -34.49 0.12 6.34
N ALA A 202 -34.64 -0.01 5.02
CA ALA A 202 -34.02 0.92 4.08
C ALA A 202 -34.71 2.29 4.10
N ALA A 203 -36.03 2.31 4.24
CA ALA A 203 -36.80 3.53 4.31
C ALA A 203 -36.45 4.36 5.57
N ILE A 204 -36.35 3.72 6.74
CA ILE A 204 -35.97 4.44 7.97
C ILE A 204 -34.51 4.87 7.96
N ALA A 205 -33.62 4.09 7.38
CA ALA A 205 -32.22 4.48 7.22
C ALA A 205 -32.10 5.72 6.32
N LYS A 206 -32.82 5.75 5.20
CA LYS A 206 -32.89 6.92 4.32
C LYS A 206 -33.44 8.15 5.02
N ALA A 207 -34.52 7.99 5.79
CA ALA A 207 -35.10 9.08 6.57
C ALA A 207 -34.16 9.63 7.66
N ALA A 208 -33.29 8.79 8.18
CA ALA A 208 -32.27 9.15 9.17
C ALA A 208 -30.94 9.61 8.55
N ASN A 209 -30.84 9.75 7.23
CA ASN A 209 -29.61 10.03 6.50
C ASN A 209 -28.48 9.01 6.78
N LEU A 210 -28.82 7.74 6.95
CA LEU A 210 -27.88 6.66 7.18
C LEU A 210 -27.71 5.83 5.92
N THR A 211 -26.49 5.34 5.70
CA THR A 211 -26.17 4.45 4.59
C THR A 211 -26.46 3.00 4.99
N VAL A 212 -27.22 2.29 4.17
CA VAL A 212 -27.39 0.84 4.29
C VAL A 212 -26.32 0.15 3.48
N ASN A 213 -25.50 -0.64 4.12
CA ASN A 213 -24.53 -1.50 3.43
C ASN A 213 -25.25 -2.68 2.79
N PRO A 214 -24.77 -3.18 1.60
CA PRO A 214 -25.30 -4.37 0.97
C PRO A 214 -25.31 -5.57 1.91
N ALA A 215 -26.27 -6.48 1.72
CA ALA A 215 -26.32 -7.70 2.50
C ALA A 215 -25.05 -8.55 2.32
N ILE A 216 -24.48 -8.99 3.43
CA ILE A 216 -23.23 -9.76 3.48
C ILE A 216 -23.61 -11.23 3.69
N LYS A 217 -23.05 -12.12 2.84
CA LYS A 217 -23.16 -13.58 3.04
C LYS A 217 -22.06 -14.01 4.03
N ALA A 218 -22.38 -14.03 5.31
CA ALA A 218 -21.47 -14.51 6.34
C ALA A 218 -21.53 -16.04 6.50
N LYS A 219 -20.38 -16.64 6.78
CA LYS A 219 -20.25 -18.06 7.18
C LYS A 219 -20.09 -18.16 8.70
N PRO A 220 -20.39 -19.34 9.32
CA PRO A 220 -20.35 -19.50 10.78
C PRO A 220 -19.00 -19.13 11.41
N MET A 221 -17.89 -19.32 10.69
CA MET A 221 -16.54 -19.09 11.19
C MET A 221 -15.92 -17.76 10.76
N ASP A 222 -16.67 -16.94 10.02
CA ASP A 222 -16.16 -15.63 9.61
C ASP A 222 -15.96 -14.74 10.84
N GLU A 223 -14.84 -14.05 10.87
CA GLU A 223 -14.51 -13.07 11.90
C GLU A 223 -14.80 -11.66 11.44
N ALA A 224 -14.58 -11.39 10.15
CA ALA A 224 -14.83 -10.09 9.54
C ALA A 224 -16.28 -9.94 9.07
N PHE A 225 -16.84 -8.75 9.24
CA PHE A 225 -18.18 -8.41 8.79
C PHE A 225 -18.16 -7.11 7.98
N GLY A 226 -17.99 -7.24 6.68
CA GLY A 226 -17.99 -6.12 5.73
C GLY A 226 -17.04 -4.99 6.11
N SER A 227 -17.50 -3.76 5.95
CA SER A 227 -16.72 -2.53 6.21
C SER A 227 -16.45 -2.25 7.68
N VAL A 228 -17.09 -2.98 8.59
CA VAL A 228 -16.90 -2.80 10.05
C VAL A 228 -15.77 -3.67 10.62
N GLY A 229 -15.09 -4.44 9.77
CA GLY A 229 -13.92 -5.22 10.17
C GLY A 229 -14.24 -6.45 11.00
N ASN A 230 -13.33 -6.84 11.89
CA ASN A 230 -13.46 -8.04 12.72
C ASN A 230 -14.55 -7.86 13.79
N GLN A 231 -15.78 -8.27 13.45
CA GLN A 231 -16.96 -8.17 14.31
C GLN A 231 -17.64 -9.55 14.49
N ARG A 232 -16.90 -10.47 15.03
CA ARG A 232 -17.35 -11.84 15.33
C ARG A 232 -18.69 -11.88 16.07
N GLN A 233 -18.99 -10.89 16.91
CA GLN A 233 -20.24 -10.78 17.66
C GLN A 233 -21.49 -10.69 16.75
N ILE A 234 -21.37 -10.03 15.59
CA ILE A 234 -22.48 -9.91 14.61
C ILE A 234 -22.71 -11.27 13.95
N VAL A 235 -21.63 -11.95 13.57
CA VAL A 235 -21.72 -13.30 12.96
C VAL A 235 -22.29 -14.30 13.96
N LYS A 236 -21.83 -14.31 15.22
CA LYS A 236 -22.39 -15.17 16.28
C LYS A 236 -23.88 -14.95 16.49
N TRP A 237 -24.30 -13.69 16.51
CA TRP A 237 -25.73 -13.38 16.64
C TRP A 237 -26.53 -13.92 15.45
N ALA A 238 -26.06 -13.72 14.21
CA ALA A 238 -26.76 -14.18 13.02
C ALA A 238 -26.90 -15.72 12.95
N TYR A 239 -26.03 -16.46 13.67
CA TYR A 239 -26.03 -17.93 13.77
C TYR A 239 -26.54 -18.46 15.12
N SER A 240 -27.12 -17.58 15.94
CA SER A 240 -27.78 -18.03 17.18
C SER A 240 -29.09 -18.72 16.86
N ASP A 241 -29.39 -19.80 17.58
CA ASP A 241 -30.65 -20.57 17.43
C ASP A 241 -31.89 -19.69 17.69
N ASP A 242 -31.75 -18.62 18.47
CA ASP A 242 -32.83 -17.69 18.80
C ASP A 242 -33.02 -16.57 17.75
N THR A 243 -32.14 -16.51 16.70
CA THR A 243 -32.19 -15.44 15.72
C THR A 243 -32.93 -15.86 14.45
N ASN A 244 -33.96 -15.12 14.06
CA ASN A 244 -34.81 -15.42 12.92
C ASN A 244 -34.65 -14.38 11.80
N VAL A 245 -35.06 -14.76 10.57
CA VAL A 245 -35.11 -13.82 9.46
C VAL A 245 -36.05 -12.67 9.79
N GLY A 246 -35.57 -11.46 9.65
CA GLY A 246 -36.30 -10.24 10.03
C GLY A 246 -35.79 -9.59 11.31
N ASP A 247 -35.11 -10.35 12.17
CA ASP A 247 -34.59 -9.84 13.42
C ASP A 247 -33.56 -8.74 13.20
N VAL A 248 -33.58 -7.76 14.11
CA VAL A 248 -32.70 -6.60 14.11
C VAL A 248 -32.00 -6.53 15.45
N LYS A 249 -30.70 -6.27 15.43
CA LYS A 249 -29.91 -6.07 16.65
C LYS A 249 -28.87 -4.98 16.51
N ARG A 250 -28.73 -4.19 17.58
CA ARG A 250 -27.72 -3.16 17.72
C ARG A 250 -26.46 -3.74 18.38
N PHE A 251 -25.30 -3.38 17.83
CA PHE A 251 -23.99 -3.69 18.35
C PHE A 251 -23.23 -2.41 18.62
N GLU A 252 -22.63 -2.32 19.78
CA GLU A 252 -21.69 -1.26 20.10
C GLU A 252 -20.27 -1.70 19.75
N ILE A 253 -19.59 -0.93 18.92
CA ILE A 253 -18.26 -1.27 18.39
C ILE A 253 -17.32 -0.14 18.74
N VAL A 254 -16.25 -0.49 19.43
CA VAL A 254 -15.20 0.45 19.84
C VAL A 254 -14.64 1.19 18.62
N ASN A 255 -14.50 2.50 18.71
CA ASN A 255 -14.04 3.42 17.68
C ASN A 255 -14.93 3.56 16.41
N ILE A 256 -16.07 2.86 16.34
CA ILE A 256 -17.04 2.97 15.24
C ILE A 256 -18.35 3.58 15.75
N GLY A 257 -18.81 3.15 16.94
CA GLY A 257 -20.08 3.53 17.51
C GLY A 257 -21.12 2.42 17.42
N HIS A 258 -22.35 2.71 17.04
CA HIS A 258 -23.42 1.72 16.96
C HIS A 258 -23.61 1.22 15.52
N VAL A 259 -23.62 -0.09 15.37
CA VAL A 259 -23.97 -0.80 14.12
C VAL A 259 -25.27 -1.54 14.35
N ILE A 260 -26.25 -1.35 13.46
CA ILE A 260 -27.53 -2.05 13.51
C ILE A 260 -27.57 -3.02 12.35
N ALA A 261 -27.67 -4.31 12.67
CA ALA A 261 -27.73 -5.38 11.70
C ALA A 261 -29.15 -5.99 11.64
N LYS A 262 -29.61 -6.34 10.43
CA LYS A 262 -30.83 -7.09 10.18
C LYS A 262 -30.52 -8.40 9.51
N LEU A 263 -31.01 -9.52 10.03
CA LEU A 263 -30.91 -10.81 9.36
C LEU A 263 -31.96 -10.87 8.23
N THR A 264 -31.50 -10.88 6.99
CA THR A 264 -32.40 -10.81 5.82
C THR A 264 -32.68 -12.16 5.20
N LYS A 265 -31.76 -13.13 5.33
CA LYS A 265 -31.90 -14.47 4.76
C LYS A 265 -31.02 -15.48 5.49
N ILE A 266 -31.55 -16.67 5.67
CA ILE A 266 -30.78 -17.85 6.08
C ILE A 266 -30.67 -18.75 4.86
N ASN A 267 -29.45 -19.15 4.49
CA ASN A 267 -29.22 -20.13 3.45
C ASN A 267 -28.94 -21.48 4.12
N GLU A 268 -29.85 -22.40 3.97
CA GLU A 268 -29.67 -23.76 4.48
C GLU A 268 -28.61 -24.52 3.66
N LYS A 269 -28.04 -25.57 4.28
CA LYS A 269 -27.13 -26.47 3.58
C LYS A 269 -27.87 -27.20 2.47
N GLY A 270 -27.48 -26.98 1.23
CA GLY A 270 -28.11 -27.59 0.08
C GLY A 270 -27.61 -27.11 -1.26
N LEU A 271 -28.35 -27.38 -2.32
CA LEU A 271 -28.05 -26.84 -3.64
C LEU A 271 -28.45 -25.36 -3.69
N MET A 272 -27.61 -24.59 -4.40
CA MET A 272 -27.87 -23.17 -4.65
C MET A 272 -29.15 -23.02 -5.47
N SER A 273 -29.94 -21.97 -5.21
CA SER A 273 -31.14 -21.69 -6.02
C SER A 273 -30.74 -21.39 -7.48
N VAL A 274 -31.69 -21.61 -8.41
CA VAL A 274 -31.44 -21.35 -9.83
C VAL A 274 -31.10 -19.88 -10.09
N GLU A 275 -31.75 -18.96 -9.38
CA GLU A 275 -31.53 -17.51 -9.50
C GLU A 275 -30.10 -17.14 -9.07
N GLU A 276 -29.59 -17.73 -7.98
CA GLU A 276 -28.25 -17.50 -7.50
C GLU A 276 -27.16 -18.18 -8.33
N ALA A 277 -27.45 -19.38 -8.86
CA ALA A 277 -26.54 -20.14 -9.70
C ALA A 277 -26.43 -19.56 -11.14
N LYS A 278 -27.51 -18.97 -11.65
CA LYS A 278 -27.59 -18.50 -13.03
C LYS A 278 -26.42 -17.62 -13.48
N PRO A 279 -25.98 -16.55 -12.75
CA PRO A 279 -24.87 -15.73 -13.19
C PRO A 279 -23.55 -16.51 -13.32
N MET A 280 -23.40 -17.59 -12.54
CA MET A 280 -22.19 -18.40 -12.48
C MET A 280 -22.10 -19.45 -13.57
N ILE A 281 -23.23 -20.05 -13.94
CA ILE A 281 -23.28 -21.21 -14.83
C ILE A 281 -23.94 -20.93 -16.19
N GLU A 282 -24.61 -19.79 -16.37
CA GLU A 282 -25.38 -19.49 -17.60
C GLU A 282 -24.52 -19.60 -18.88
N TYR A 283 -23.28 -19.11 -18.82
CA TYR A 283 -22.37 -19.19 -19.96
C TYR A 283 -21.94 -20.64 -20.27
N ILE A 284 -21.76 -21.48 -19.24
CA ILE A 284 -21.42 -22.91 -19.40
C ILE A 284 -22.56 -23.62 -20.08
N VAL A 285 -23.76 -23.50 -19.52
CA VAL A 285 -24.98 -24.14 -20.08
C VAL A 285 -25.27 -23.65 -21.49
N LYS A 286 -25.11 -22.35 -21.76
CA LYS A 286 -25.25 -21.81 -23.12
C LYS A 286 -24.23 -22.41 -24.09
N ASN A 287 -22.99 -22.59 -23.67
CA ASN A 287 -21.96 -23.18 -24.51
C ASN A 287 -22.20 -24.67 -24.76
N GLU A 288 -22.62 -25.42 -23.75
CA GLU A 288 -23.00 -26.83 -23.91
C GLU A 288 -24.16 -26.96 -24.92
N LYS A 289 -25.24 -26.17 -24.77
CA LYS A 289 -26.36 -26.19 -25.74
C LYS A 289 -25.99 -25.75 -27.14
N LYS A 290 -25.02 -24.78 -27.24
CA LYS A 290 -24.46 -24.41 -28.56
C LYS A 290 -23.65 -25.57 -29.15
N ALA A 291 -22.83 -26.24 -28.35
CA ALA A 291 -22.04 -27.39 -28.79
C ALA A 291 -22.94 -28.55 -29.28
N GLU A 292 -24.02 -28.86 -28.54
CA GLU A 292 -25.01 -29.85 -28.97
C GLU A 292 -25.62 -29.49 -30.30
N LYS A 293 -26.06 -28.24 -30.50
CA LYS A 293 -26.63 -27.77 -31.76
C LYS A 293 -25.64 -27.80 -32.92
N ILE A 294 -24.39 -27.47 -32.68
CA ILE A 294 -23.31 -27.53 -33.67
C ILE A 294 -23.04 -29.00 -34.02
N LYS A 295 -22.89 -29.86 -33.02
CA LYS A 295 -22.64 -31.28 -33.17
C LYS A 295 -23.76 -31.96 -34.01
N ALA A 296 -25.02 -31.59 -33.76
CA ALA A 296 -26.16 -32.10 -34.55
C ALA A 296 -26.11 -31.71 -36.04
N LYS A 297 -25.40 -30.61 -36.37
CA LYS A 297 -25.19 -30.18 -37.76
C LYS A 297 -23.96 -30.78 -38.41
N MET A 298 -23.05 -31.37 -37.61
CA MET A 298 -21.81 -31.96 -38.07
C MET A 298 -21.99 -33.41 -38.54
N ASN A 299 -22.96 -33.64 -39.43
CA ASN A 299 -23.24 -34.94 -40.03
C ASN A 299 -22.66 -34.97 -41.45
N GLY A 300 -21.77 -35.89 -41.74
CA GLY A 300 -21.17 -36.06 -43.05
C GLY A 300 -20.12 -37.17 -43.08
N SER A 301 -19.76 -37.62 -44.28
CA SER A 301 -18.80 -38.70 -44.49
C SER A 301 -17.33 -38.24 -44.42
N SER A 302 -17.09 -36.93 -44.45
CA SER A 302 -15.75 -36.35 -44.36
C SER A 302 -15.80 -34.93 -43.79
N LEU A 303 -14.66 -34.42 -43.29
CA LEU A 303 -14.54 -33.04 -42.80
C LEU A 303 -14.88 -31.99 -43.87
N ASP A 304 -14.48 -32.23 -45.13
CA ASP A 304 -14.79 -31.33 -46.25
C ASP A 304 -16.27 -31.28 -46.55
N ALA A 305 -16.94 -32.43 -46.50
CA ALA A 305 -18.40 -32.47 -46.69
C ALA A 305 -19.15 -31.75 -45.58
N ILE A 306 -18.71 -31.88 -44.31
CA ILE A 306 -19.30 -31.18 -43.18
C ILE A 306 -19.03 -29.68 -43.28
N ALA A 307 -17.83 -29.27 -43.63
CA ALA A 307 -17.46 -27.87 -43.79
C ALA A 307 -18.29 -27.19 -44.89
N LYS A 308 -18.41 -27.83 -46.05
CA LYS A 308 -19.20 -27.33 -47.18
C LYS A 308 -20.69 -27.19 -46.81
N ALA A 309 -21.26 -28.18 -46.11
CA ALA A 309 -22.63 -28.16 -45.65
C ALA A 309 -22.94 -27.03 -44.65
N ASN A 310 -21.95 -26.60 -43.90
CA ASN A 310 -22.08 -25.55 -42.90
C ASN A 310 -21.50 -24.20 -43.33
N GLY A 311 -21.03 -24.04 -44.57
CA GLY A 311 -20.49 -22.79 -45.10
C GLY A 311 -19.18 -22.34 -44.45
N VAL A 312 -18.36 -23.30 -43.97
CA VAL A 312 -17.09 -23.05 -43.33
C VAL A 312 -15.96 -23.76 -44.09
N THR A 313 -14.71 -23.42 -43.81
CA THR A 313 -13.54 -24.05 -44.45
C THR A 313 -12.80 -24.92 -43.41
N VAL A 314 -12.26 -26.04 -43.89
CA VAL A 314 -11.34 -26.86 -43.10
C VAL A 314 -10.01 -26.14 -42.98
N GLN A 315 -9.52 -26.02 -41.76
CA GLN A 315 -8.23 -25.42 -41.49
C GLN A 315 -7.24 -26.47 -40.95
N LEU A 316 -6.01 -26.39 -41.37
CA LEU A 316 -4.95 -27.27 -40.90
C LEU A 316 -4.24 -26.62 -39.68
N ALA A 317 -4.12 -27.35 -38.62
CA ALA A 317 -3.28 -27.00 -37.47
C ALA A 317 -2.04 -27.90 -37.46
N THR A 318 -0.86 -27.31 -37.56
CA THR A 318 0.46 -27.99 -37.55
C THR A 318 1.21 -27.74 -36.25
N ASP A 319 2.22 -28.52 -35.99
CA ASP A 319 3.16 -28.36 -34.86
C ASP A 319 2.52 -28.41 -33.47
N LEU A 320 1.40 -29.14 -33.38
CA LEU A 320 0.71 -29.34 -32.10
C LEU A 320 1.40 -30.46 -31.32
N THR A 321 1.65 -30.19 -30.03
CA THR A 321 2.12 -31.17 -29.05
C THR A 321 1.24 -31.15 -27.82
N VAL A 322 1.33 -32.16 -26.96
CA VAL A 322 0.59 -32.18 -25.68
C VAL A 322 0.97 -30.99 -24.81
N GLU A 323 2.24 -30.56 -24.88
CA GLU A 323 2.76 -29.40 -24.14
C GLU A 323 2.37 -28.06 -24.78
N ASN A 324 2.27 -28.03 -26.12
CA ASN A 324 1.83 -26.86 -26.88
C ASN A 324 0.55 -27.19 -27.66
N ALA A 325 -0.58 -27.16 -26.97
CA ALA A 325 -1.92 -27.44 -27.50
C ALA A 325 -2.65 -26.18 -28.02
N MET A 326 -1.90 -25.18 -28.52
CA MET A 326 -2.45 -23.94 -29.06
C MET A 326 -2.93 -24.14 -30.49
N ILE A 327 -4.24 -24.28 -30.68
CA ILE A 327 -4.85 -24.39 -32.02
C ILE A 327 -5.05 -22.97 -32.59
N PRO A 328 -4.56 -22.67 -33.81
CA PRO A 328 -4.72 -21.34 -34.41
C PRO A 328 -6.20 -20.91 -34.48
N ASN A 329 -6.50 -19.68 -34.11
CA ASN A 329 -7.83 -19.07 -34.05
C ASN A 329 -8.84 -19.72 -33.08
N VAL A 330 -8.42 -20.71 -32.26
CA VAL A 330 -9.27 -21.42 -31.29
C VAL A 330 -8.76 -21.19 -29.87
N GLY A 331 -7.47 -21.32 -29.65
CA GLY A 331 -6.85 -21.18 -28.33
C GLY A 331 -6.21 -22.49 -27.85
N MET A 332 -5.93 -22.56 -26.54
CA MET A 332 -5.33 -23.73 -25.92
C MET A 332 -6.39 -24.79 -25.66
N GLU A 333 -6.32 -25.92 -26.40
CA GLU A 333 -7.29 -26.98 -26.37
C GLU A 333 -6.66 -28.38 -26.19
N GLN A 334 -6.14 -28.61 -24.98
CA GLN A 334 -5.41 -29.85 -24.63
C GLN A 334 -6.24 -31.12 -24.86
N LYS A 335 -7.56 -31.07 -24.60
CA LYS A 335 -8.46 -32.23 -24.84
C LYS A 335 -8.58 -32.56 -26.30
N VAL A 336 -8.66 -31.56 -27.17
CA VAL A 336 -8.79 -31.78 -28.65
C VAL A 336 -7.49 -32.35 -29.17
N VAL A 337 -6.36 -31.77 -28.79
CA VAL A 337 -5.02 -32.21 -29.21
C VAL A 337 -4.72 -33.62 -28.69
N GLY A 338 -5.00 -33.91 -27.41
CA GLY A 338 -4.83 -35.23 -26.82
C GLY A 338 -5.68 -36.28 -27.51
N THR A 339 -6.95 -35.97 -27.83
CA THR A 339 -7.80 -36.88 -28.57
C THR A 339 -7.30 -37.13 -30.01
N ALA A 340 -6.78 -36.10 -30.67
CA ALA A 340 -6.22 -36.21 -32.02
C ALA A 340 -4.91 -37.03 -32.03
N MET A 341 -4.16 -37.03 -30.96
CA MET A 341 -2.93 -37.82 -30.78
C MET A 341 -3.23 -39.26 -30.30
N GLY A 342 -4.47 -39.61 -30.00
CA GLY A 342 -4.86 -40.93 -29.52
C GLY A 342 -4.47 -41.21 -28.06
N LEU A 343 -4.37 -40.16 -27.27
CA LEU A 343 -4.03 -40.18 -25.84
C LEU A 343 -5.27 -40.24 -24.95
#